data_479674f48700be6a2d03e2ea56df0e92
#
_entry.id   479674f48700be6a2d03e2ea56df0e92
#
_cell.length_a   1.000
_cell.length_b   1.000
_cell.length_c   1.000
_cell.angle_alpha   90.00
_cell.angle_beta   90.00
_cell.angle_gamma   90.00
#
_symmetry.space_group_name_H-M   'P 1'
#
loop_
_entity.id
_entity.type
_entity.pdbx_description
1 polymer ?
#
loop_
_entity_poly.entity_id
_entity_poly.type
_entity_poly.pdbx_seq_one_letter_code
_entity_poly.pdbx_strand_id
1 'polypeptide(L)'
;MAKRFFAALLCAIMLVSFSGCSPAETISGWLDDVSTLIPNDVELIIAQILGTETEKEEHEIIFSEGYVNMLKTGTYYMVYTLSDGTEVMYGSNGVRTGSSYPEPAELKDTEVKYDENGNAIEPEIPHEHIVLSEGTYYYIDDNQSKMFTVNPENYKAVPFEIYVSNIRLIATGNESFGGRNCRFERYTTSEGEITFYFENTVLYGMTVNQGKNITVENITAFNKYLNPSLVSMPESYKIVEYWVP
;
A
#
# COMPACT_ATOMS: atom_id res chain seq x y z
N MET A 1 -40.21 10.58 16.25
CA MET A 1 -40.12 11.98 15.78
C MET A 1 -39.90 12.09 14.28
N ALA A 2 -39.06 11.26 13.65
CA ALA A 2 -38.79 11.30 12.20
C ALA A 2 -40.02 11.23 11.28
N LYS A 3 -40.97 10.36 11.55
CA LYS A 3 -42.19 10.20 10.71
C LYS A 3 -43.06 11.45 10.61
N ARG A 4 -43.10 12.28 11.65
CA ARG A 4 -43.88 13.52 11.65
C ARG A 4 -43.19 14.67 10.89
N PHE A 5 -41.83 14.64 10.88
CA PHE A 5 -41.01 15.57 10.10
C PHE A 5 -41.14 15.31 8.60
N PHE A 6 -41.17 14.05 8.21
CA PHE A 6 -41.31 13.60 6.82
C PHE A 6 -42.66 14.03 6.21
N ALA A 7 -43.73 13.90 6.98
CA ALA A 7 -45.05 14.33 6.53
C ALA A 7 -45.14 15.87 6.36
N ALA A 8 -44.51 16.66 7.22
CA ALA A 8 -44.46 18.11 7.12
C ALA A 8 -43.63 18.57 5.91
N LEU A 9 -42.51 17.89 5.62
CA LEU A 9 -41.66 18.17 4.47
C LEU A 9 -42.36 17.86 3.15
N LEU A 10 -43.09 16.74 3.06
CA LEU A 10 -43.88 16.37 1.89
C LEU A 10 -45.02 17.35 1.63
N CYS A 11 -45.69 17.84 2.69
CA CYS A 11 -46.73 18.87 2.56
C CYS A 11 -46.15 20.22 2.09
N ALA A 12 -44.96 20.61 2.53
CA ALA A 12 -44.30 21.83 2.09
C ALA A 12 -43.94 21.76 0.60
N ILE A 13 -43.42 20.63 0.12
CA ILE A 13 -43.10 20.40 -1.30
C ILE A 13 -44.34 20.46 -2.17
N MET A 14 -45.45 19.86 -1.73
CA MET A 14 -46.71 19.87 -2.45
C MET A 14 -47.29 21.28 -2.55
N LEU A 15 -47.18 22.09 -1.51
CA LEU A 15 -47.71 23.49 -1.50
C LEU A 15 -46.91 24.41 -2.45
N VAL A 16 -45.63 24.24 -2.60
CA VAL A 16 -44.79 25.01 -3.52
C VAL A 16 -45.07 24.66 -4.99
N SER A 17 -45.42 23.41 -5.26
CA SER A 17 -45.76 22.95 -6.62
C SER A 17 -47.04 23.57 -7.19
N PHE A 18 -47.93 24.08 -6.35
CA PHE A 18 -49.19 24.75 -6.76
C PHE A 18 -49.05 26.26 -6.95
N SER A 19 -47.94 26.90 -6.56
CA SER A 19 -47.80 28.37 -6.63
C SER A 19 -47.13 28.91 -7.89
N GLY A 20 -46.83 28.08 -8.89
CA GLY A 20 -46.35 28.51 -10.21
C GLY A 20 -44.94 29.13 -10.24
N CYS A 21 -44.23 29.17 -9.13
CA CYS A 21 -42.80 29.54 -9.07
C CYS A 21 -41.93 28.32 -9.32
N SER A 22 -40.83 28.50 -10.03
CA SER A 22 -39.86 27.42 -10.25
C SER A 22 -39.42 26.81 -8.91
N PRO A 23 -39.69 25.54 -8.64
CA PRO A 23 -39.45 24.96 -7.33
C PRO A 23 -37.95 24.89 -6.96
N ALA A 24 -37.08 24.98 -7.93
CA ALA A 24 -35.64 24.81 -7.74
C ALA A 24 -34.98 25.99 -6.96
N GLU A 25 -35.37 27.23 -7.24
CA GLU A 25 -34.74 28.40 -6.61
C GLU A 25 -35.21 28.63 -5.17
N THR A 26 -36.42 28.22 -4.82
CA THR A 26 -36.98 28.44 -3.47
C THR A 26 -36.51 27.36 -2.47
N ILE A 27 -36.16 26.17 -2.96
CA ILE A 27 -35.73 25.04 -2.13
C ILE A 27 -34.24 25.07 -1.84
N SER A 28 -33.41 25.61 -2.77
CA SER A 28 -31.96 25.69 -2.56
C SER A 28 -31.59 26.57 -1.36
N GLY A 29 -32.21 27.73 -1.20
CA GLY A 29 -31.97 28.61 -0.06
C GLY A 29 -32.42 28.06 1.30
N TRP A 30 -33.33 27.07 1.30
CA TRP A 30 -33.81 26.43 2.54
C TRP A 30 -32.99 25.23 2.93
N LEU A 31 -32.38 24.55 1.97
CA LEU A 31 -31.49 23.39 2.18
C LEU A 31 -30.16 23.78 2.83
N ASP A 32 -29.65 24.98 2.53
CA ASP A 32 -28.40 25.47 3.13
C ASP A 32 -28.52 25.68 4.66
N ASP A 33 -29.72 26.06 5.15
CA ASP A 33 -29.96 26.29 6.58
C ASP A 33 -30.23 24.96 7.36
N VAL A 34 -30.64 23.87 6.69
CA VAL A 34 -31.07 22.60 7.31
C VAL A 34 -30.07 21.50 7.11
N SER A 35 -29.04 21.72 6.27
CA SER A 35 -28.02 20.70 5.91
C SER A 35 -27.26 20.11 7.11
N THR A 36 -27.14 20.86 8.20
CA THR A 36 -26.49 20.41 9.44
C THR A 36 -27.35 19.47 10.30
N LEU A 37 -28.63 19.31 9.96
CA LEU A 37 -29.60 18.56 10.77
C LEU A 37 -30.13 17.28 10.07
N ILE A 38 -29.79 17.08 8.81
CA ILE A 38 -30.30 15.96 8.01
C ILE A 38 -29.20 14.91 7.86
N PRO A 39 -29.44 13.64 8.24
CA PRO A 39 -28.51 12.56 7.96
C PRO A 39 -28.27 12.40 6.45
N ASN A 40 -27.05 12.12 6.04
CA ASN A 40 -26.60 11.99 4.64
C ASN A 40 -27.54 11.17 3.74
N ASP A 41 -28.21 10.16 4.31
CA ASP A 41 -29.16 9.31 3.57
C ASP A 41 -30.40 10.05 3.07
N VAL A 42 -30.74 11.18 3.68
CA VAL A 42 -31.93 11.98 3.32
C VAL A 42 -31.60 12.99 2.21
N GLU A 43 -30.39 13.50 2.14
CA GLU A 43 -29.92 14.33 1.03
C GLU A 43 -29.98 13.58 -0.30
N LEU A 44 -29.59 12.30 -0.29
CA LEU A 44 -29.65 11.42 -1.46
C LEU A 44 -31.08 11.23 -1.98
N ILE A 45 -32.03 11.09 -1.07
CA ILE A 45 -33.45 10.92 -1.42
C ILE A 45 -34.04 12.22 -1.97
N ILE A 46 -33.66 13.36 -1.42
CA ILE A 46 -34.12 14.68 -1.90
C ILE A 46 -33.57 14.95 -3.30
N ALA A 47 -32.29 14.69 -3.56
CA ALA A 47 -31.68 14.85 -4.86
C ALA A 47 -32.33 13.95 -5.93
N GLN A 48 -32.71 12.74 -5.57
CA GLN A 48 -33.41 11.79 -6.44
C GLN A 48 -34.85 12.23 -6.77
N ILE A 49 -35.55 12.87 -5.82
CA ILE A 49 -36.91 13.40 -6.00
C ILE A 49 -36.91 14.70 -6.86
N LEU A 50 -35.87 15.52 -6.73
CA LEU A 50 -35.75 16.78 -7.47
C LEU A 50 -35.22 16.59 -8.90
N GLY A 51 -34.83 15.36 -9.28
CA GLY A 51 -34.26 15.06 -10.60
C GLY A 51 -32.95 15.78 -10.86
N THR A 52 -32.32 16.33 -9.83
CA THR A 52 -30.91 16.71 -9.88
C THR A 52 -30.12 15.41 -9.95
N GLU A 53 -29.57 15.08 -11.11
CA GLU A 53 -28.54 14.05 -11.19
C GLU A 53 -27.40 14.53 -10.28
N THR A 54 -27.37 14.03 -9.04
CA THR A 54 -26.11 13.98 -8.33
C THR A 54 -25.23 13.11 -9.23
N GLU A 55 -24.24 13.72 -9.89
CA GLU A 55 -23.10 12.94 -10.34
C GLU A 55 -22.72 12.09 -9.13
N LYS A 56 -23.04 10.79 -9.20
CA LYS A 56 -22.43 9.83 -8.30
C LYS A 56 -20.94 9.99 -8.60
N GLU A 57 -20.23 10.72 -7.75
CA GLU A 57 -18.82 10.46 -7.59
C GLU A 57 -18.78 8.96 -7.26
N GLU A 58 -18.58 8.14 -8.27
CA GLU A 58 -18.14 6.78 -8.05
C GLU A 58 -16.84 6.93 -7.28
N HIS A 59 -16.94 6.80 -5.96
CA HIS A 59 -15.75 6.73 -5.14
C HIS A 59 -14.98 5.52 -5.63
N GLU A 60 -14.01 5.81 -6.47
CA GLU A 60 -13.15 4.81 -7.04
C GLU A 60 -12.47 4.08 -5.87
N ILE A 61 -12.74 2.78 -5.76
CA ILE A 61 -12.16 1.97 -4.68
C ILE A 61 -10.66 1.94 -4.89
N ILE A 62 -9.91 2.47 -3.93
CA ILE A 62 -8.44 2.48 -3.93
C ILE A 62 -7.96 1.25 -3.15
N PHE A 63 -7.32 0.32 -3.84
CA PHE A 63 -6.83 -0.93 -3.26
C PHE A 63 -5.51 -0.77 -2.52
N SER A 64 -4.70 0.22 -2.92
CA SER A 64 -3.36 0.44 -2.39
C SER A 64 -3.32 1.22 -1.08
N GLU A 65 -4.42 1.73 -0.56
CA GLU A 65 -4.44 2.60 0.63
C GLU A 65 -3.73 1.95 1.84
N GLY A 66 -3.98 0.67 2.09
CA GLY A 66 -3.33 -0.09 3.15
C GLY A 66 -1.81 -0.18 2.95
N TYR A 67 -1.35 -0.41 1.73
CA TYR A 67 0.07 -0.49 1.38
C TYR A 67 0.76 0.87 1.48
N VAL A 68 0.13 1.93 0.98
CA VAL A 68 0.61 3.30 1.13
C VAL A 68 0.78 3.68 2.60
N ASN A 69 -0.19 3.32 3.45
CA ASN A 69 -0.11 3.57 4.87
C ASN A 69 1.03 2.79 5.54
N MET A 70 1.28 1.54 5.15
CA MET A 70 2.45 0.77 5.61
C MET A 70 3.76 1.44 5.19
N LEU A 71 3.89 1.84 3.93
CA LEU A 71 5.08 2.56 3.46
C LEU A 71 5.33 3.85 4.24
N LYS A 72 4.27 4.60 4.57
CA LYS A 72 4.39 5.83 5.39
C LYS A 72 4.92 5.58 6.80
N THR A 73 4.70 4.41 7.38
CA THR A 73 5.28 4.07 8.69
C THR A 73 6.77 3.81 8.61
N GLY A 74 7.31 3.54 7.42
CA GLY A 74 8.68 3.11 7.19
C GLY A 74 8.96 1.67 7.63
N THR A 75 8.02 1.00 8.31
CA THR A 75 8.20 -0.37 8.79
C THR A 75 7.25 -1.30 8.04
N TYR A 76 7.81 -2.18 7.25
CA TYR A 76 7.06 -3.15 6.46
C TYR A 76 7.92 -4.35 6.08
N TYR A 77 7.24 -5.42 5.67
CA TYR A 77 7.80 -6.67 5.21
C TYR A 77 7.10 -7.08 3.91
N MET A 78 7.88 -7.51 2.94
CA MET A 78 7.38 -7.96 1.64
C MET A 78 8.09 -9.25 1.24
N VAL A 79 7.35 -10.16 0.60
CA VAL A 79 7.87 -11.35 -0.04
C VAL A 79 7.49 -11.31 -1.50
N TYR A 80 8.43 -11.55 -2.37
CA TYR A 80 8.21 -11.61 -3.82
C TYR A 80 9.10 -12.65 -4.48
N THR A 81 8.73 -13.07 -5.68
CA THR A 81 9.44 -14.10 -6.42
C THR A 81 10.12 -13.52 -7.65
N LEU A 82 11.42 -13.78 -7.81
CA LEU A 82 12.18 -13.40 -9.01
C LEU A 82 11.75 -14.26 -10.22
N SER A 83 12.15 -13.84 -11.42
CA SER A 83 11.81 -14.53 -12.66
C SER A 83 12.36 -15.97 -12.76
N ASP A 84 13.39 -16.28 -12.00
CA ASP A 84 13.97 -17.64 -11.90
C ASP A 84 13.29 -18.52 -10.83
N GLY A 85 12.25 -18.01 -10.17
CA GLY A 85 11.51 -18.70 -9.12
C GLY A 85 12.10 -18.52 -7.73
N THR A 86 13.19 -17.76 -7.58
CA THR A 86 13.78 -17.47 -6.28
C THR A 86 12.86 -16.54 -5.48
N GLU A 87 12.49 -16.95 -4.28
CA GLU A 87 11.74 -16.13 -3.35
C GLU A 87 12.66 -15.20 -2.57
N VAL A 88 12.27 -13.95 -2.42
CA VAL A 88 13.03 -12.92 -1.73
C VAL A 88 12.18 -12.36 -0.60
N MET A 89 12.69 -12.39 0.60
CA MET A 89 12.19 -11.63 1.73
C MET A 89 12.83 -10.24 1.73
N TYR A 90 12.02 -9.21 1.88
CA TYR A 90 12.45 -7.82 1.90
C TYR A 90 11.77 -7.09 3.05
N GLY A 91 12.50 -6.22 3.72
CA GLY A 91 11.91 -5.46 4.82
C GLY A 91 12.59 -4.14 5.10
N SER A 92 11.87 -3.27 5.79
CA SER A 92 12.35 -1.96 6.24
C SER A 92 11.90 -1.70 7.68
N ASN A 93 12.76 -1.06 8.45
CA ASN A 93 12.42 -0.54 9.78
C ASN A 93 12.43 1.01 9.83
N GLY A 94 12.44 1.65 8.68
CA GLY A 94 12.50 3.12 8.54
C GLY A 94 13.90 3.71 8.64
N VAL A 95 14.90 2.93 9.07
CA VAL A 95 16.32 3.35 9.16
C VAL A 95 17.19 2.52 8.23
N ARG A 96 16.87 1.23 8.14
CA ARG A 96 17.59 0.27 7.31
C ARG A 96 16.59 -0.54 6.50
N THR A 97 17.05 -1.02 5.35
CA THR A 97 16.33 -2.00 4.56
C THR A 97 17.17 -3.26 4.44
N GLY A 98 16.52 -4.41 4.40
CA GLY A 98 17.19 -5.68 4.27
C GLY A 98 16.52 -6.59 3.26
N SER A 99 17.29 -7.43 2.60
CA SER A 99 16.78 -8.49 1.74
C SER A 99 17.49 -9.80 2.03
N SER A 100 16.71 -10.88 2.08
CA SER A 100 17.27 -12.23 2.12
C SER A 100 17.53 -12.71 0.71
N TYR A 101 18.51 -13.58 0.60
CA TYR A 101 18.74 -14.39 -0.57
C TYR A 101 18.61 -15.87 -0.16
N PRO A 102 17.36 -16.37 -0.06
CA PRO A 102 17.14 -17.72 0.43
C PRO A 102 17.68 -18.75 -0.58
N GLU A 103 18.28 -19.80 -0.08
CA GLU A 103 18.49 -21.01 -0.89
C GLU A 103 17.11 -21.56 -1.30
N PRO A 104 16.88 -21.91 -2.58
CA PRO A 104 15.56 -22.22 -3.12
C PRO A 104 14.83 -23.42 -2.46
N ALA A 105 15.54 -24.21 -1.64
CA ALA A 105 15.03 -25.46 -1.10
C ALA A 105 14.30 -25.34 0.25
N GLU A 106 14.47 -24.25 1.01
CA GLU A 106 14.04 -24.20 2.41
C GLU A 106 12.81 -23.35 2.70
N LEU A 107 12.38 -22.50 1.76
CA LEU A 107 11.30 -21.53 1.99
C LEU A 107 9.93 -21.93 1.44
N LYS A 108 9.61 -23.21 1.41
CA LYS A 108 8.28 -23.68 0.96
C LYS A 108 7.15 -23.44 1.96
N ASP A 109 7.42 -22.96 3.15
CA ASP A 109 6.42 -22.71 4.21
C ASP A 109 6.30 -21.22 4.52
N THR A 110 5.72 -20.44 3.60
CA THR A 110 5.35 -19.04 3.84
C THR A 110 4.01 -18.88 4.58
N GLU A 111 3.36 -19.96 4.97
CA GLU A 111 2.22 -19.88 5.88
C GLU A 111 2.71 -19.41 7.24
N VAL A 112 2.06 -18.36 7.77
CA VAL A 112 2.29 -17.92 9.15
C VAL A 112 2.01 -19.10 10.06
N LYS A 113 3.07 -19.72 10.60
CA LYS A 113 2.96 -20.79 11.60
C LYS A 113 2.62 -20.15 12.93
N TYR A 114 1.73 -20.75 13.65
CA TYR A 114 1.39 -20.33 15.01
C TYR A 114 1.91 -21.38 15.99
N ASP A 115 2.45 -20.94 17.11
CA ASP A 115 2.83 -21.83 18.21
C ASP A 115 1.58 -22.41 18.89
N GLU A 116 1.79 -23.31 19.85
CA GLU A 116 0.71 -23.93 20.62
C GLU A 116 -0.14 -22.92 21.42
N ASN A 117 0.33 -21.69 21.59
CA ASN A 117 -0.33 -20.60 22.30
C ASN A 117 -1.02 -19.63 21.34
N GLY A 118 -0.93 -19.86 20.01
CA GLY A 118 -1.53 -18.99 18.99
C GLY A 118 -0.70 -17.76 18.64
N ASN A 119 0.58 -17.70 19.05
CA ASN A 119 1.48 -16.64 18.63
C ASN A 119 2.06 -16.97 17.26
N ALA A 120 2.19 -15.96 16.41
CA ALA A 120 2.86 -16.12 15.13
C ALA A 120 4.32 -16.53 15.34
N ILE A 121 4.71 -17.65 14.72
CA ILE A 121 6.12 -18.07 14.67
C ILE A 121 6.78 -17.22 13.59
N GLU A 122 7.80 -16.45 13.97
CA GLU A 122 8.57 -15.67 13.02
C GLU A 122 9.19 -16.59 11.96
N PRO A 123 9.14 -16.23 10.66
CA PRO A 123 9.79 -17.02 9.63
C PRO A 123 11.29 -17.08 9.89
N GLU A 124 11.87 -18.28 9.73
CA GLU A 124 13.33 -18.44 9.77
C GLU A 124 13.94 -17.60 8.64
N ILE A 125 14.72 -16.60 9.01
CA ILE A 125 15.49 -15.84 8.03
C ILE A 125 16.76 -16.62 7.73
N PRO A 126 17.17 -16.73 6.46
CA PRO A 126 18.45 -17.28 6.11
C PRO A 126 19.58 -16.61 6.89
N HIS A 127 20.60 -17.36 7.25
CA HIS A 127 21.77 -16.85 7.98
C HIS A 127 22.56 -15.80 7.19
N GLU A 128 22.19 -15.59 5.95
CA GLU A 128 22.81 -14.64 5.02
C GLU A 128 21.75 -13.70 4.49
N HIS A 129 22.02 -12.40 4.60
CA HIS A 129 21.14 -11.34 4.10
C HIS A 129 21.94 -10.09 3.76
N ILE A 130 21.36 -9.21 2.96
CA ILE A 130 21.98 -7.93 2.59
C ILE A 130 21.21 -6.81 3.28
N VAL A 131 21.91 -5.93 3.95
CA VAL A 131 21.37 -4.74 4.60
C VAL A 131 21.88 -3.49 3.88
N LEU A 132 20.97 -2.59 3.55
CA LEU A 132 21.29 -1.21 3.13
C LEU A 132 21.15 -0.30 4.36
N SER A 133 22.24 0.35 4.70
CA SER A 133 22.30 1.32 5.78
C SER A 133 23.14 2.52 5.35
N GLU A 134 22.59 3.73 5.46
CA GLU A 134 23.28 4.99 5.11
C GLU A 134 23.92 4.97 3.69
N GLY A 135 23.20 4.40 2.73
CA GLY A 135 23.66 4.28 1.34
C GLY A 135 24.71 3.22 1.06
N THR A 136 25.12 2.44 2.07
CA THR A 136 26.11 1.37 1.95
C THR A 136 25.43 0.01 2.08
N TYR A 137 25.79 -0.94 1.20
CA TYR A 137 25.30 -2.30 1.23
C TYR A 137 26.24 -3.20 2.00
N TYR A 138 25.70 -3.95 2.94
CA TYR A 138 26.43 -4.91 3.76
C TYR A 138 25.84 -6.31 3.57
N TYR A 139 26.67 -7.25 3.21
CA TYR A 139 26.34 -8.66 3.31
C TYR A 139 26.64 -9.15 4.73
N ILE A 140 25.66 -9.72 5.36
CA ILE A 140 25.76 -10.22 6.73
C ILE A 140 25.90 -11.73 6.69
N ASP A 141 27.00 -12.23 7.22
CA ASP A 141 27.29 -13.67 7.36
C ASP A 141 27.25 -14.03 8.84
N ASP A 142 26.13 -14.54 9.28
CA ASP A 142 25.92 -14.93 10.68
C ASP A 142 26.77 -16.15 11.06
N ASN A 143 27.11 -17.01 10.11
CA ASN A 143 27.96 -18.20 10.35
C ASN A 143 29.39 -17.81 10.70
N GLN A 144 29.91 -16.76 10.06
CA GLN A 144 31.24 -16.25 10.31
C GLN A 144 31.29 -15.07 11.30
N SER A 145 30.13 -14.56 11.72
CA SER A 145 29.99 -13.35 12.52
C SER A 145 30.74 -12.16 11.88
N LYS A 146 30.52 -11.96 10.58
CA LYS A 146 31.16 -10.92 9.77
C LYS A 146 30.14 -10.13 8.95
N MET A 147 30.51 -8.92 8.63
CA MET A 147 29.83 -8.05 7.67
C MET A 147 30.81 -7.64 6.58
N PHE A 148 30.37 -7.70 5.34
CA PHE A 148 31.17 -7.32 4.19
C PHE A 148 30.50 -6.17 3.46
N THR A 149 31.27 -5.13 3.12
CA THR A 149 30.78 -4.11 2.19
C THR A 149 30.74 -4.71 0.79
N VAL A 150 29.61 -4.60 0.12
CA VAL A 150 29.40 -5.25 -1.19
C VAL A 150 28.94 -4.28 -2.27
N ASN A 151 29.26 -4.62 -3.52
CA ASN A 151 28.69 -3.93 -4.67
C ASN A 151 27.31 -4.53 -4.99
N PRO A 152 26.22 -3.75 -4.94
CA PRO A 152 24.86 -4.23 -5.21
C PRO A 152 24.69 -4.84 -6.61
N GLU A 153 25.50 -4.46 -7.60
CA GLU A 153 25.42 -4.98 -8.96
C GLU A 153 25.76 -6.46 -9.07
N ASN A 154 26.43 -7.02 -8.06
CA ASN A 154 26.78 -8.43 -8.02
C ASN A 154 25.64 -9.34 -7.53
N TYR A 155 24.51 -8.77 -7.11
CA TYR A 155 23.42 -9.54 -6.48
C TYR A 155 22.11 -9.34 -7.25
N LYS A 156 21.30 -10.40 -7.36
CA LYS A 156 20.01 -10.38 -8.05
C LYS A 156 18.93 -9.63 -7.27
N ALA A 157 19.00 -9.67 -5.95
CA ALA A 157 18.01 -9.09 -5.05
C ALA A 157 18.70 -8.31 -3.94
N VAL A 158 18.84 -7.02 -4.16
CA VAL A 158 19.39 -6.10 -3.15
C VAL A 158 18.28 -5.28 -2.52
N PRO A 159 18.42 -4.89 -1.26
CA PRO A 159 17.49 -3.96 -0.65
C PRO A 159 17.53 -2.60 -1.34
N PHE A 160 16.40 -1.92 -1.34
CA PHE A 160 16.23 -0.58 -1.91
C PHE A 160 15.40 0.28 -0.96
N GLU A 161 15.49 1.58 -1.08
CA GLU A 161 14.70 2.51 -0.28
C GLU A 161 13.46 2.94 -1.06
N ILE A 162 12.35 3.13 -0.35
CA ILE A 162 11.10 3.69 -0.88
C ILE A 162 10.77 4.96 -0.11
N TYR A 163 10.80 6.09 -0.79
CA TYR A 163 10.51 7.40 -0.21
C TYR A 163 9.04 7.76 -0.46
N VAL A 164 8.31 8.09 0.59
CA VAL A 164 6.85 8.33 0.54
C VAL A 164 6.45 9.75 0.99
N SER A 165 7.42 10.65 1.05
CA SER A 165 7.13 12.05 1.38
C SER A 165 6.23 12.68 0.32
N ASN A 166 5.17 13.36 0.75
CA ASN A 166 4.20 14.02 -0.13
C ASN A 166 3.50 13.09 -1.12
N ILE A 167 3.31 11.81 -0.74
CA ILE A 167 2.66 10.81 -1.59
C ILE A 167 1.21 11.19 -1.91
N ARG A 168 0.87 11.21 -3.20
CA ARG A 168 -0.46 11.55 -3.71
C ARG A 168 -0.80 10.69 -4.92
N LEU A 169 -2.02 10.14 -4.95
CA LEU A 169 -2.56 9.43 -6.11
C LEU A 169 -2.67 10.39 -7.31
N ILE A 170 -2.18 9.99 -8.47
CA ILE A 170 -2.19 10.80 -9.69
C ILE A 170 -2.88 10.09 -10.87
N ALA A 171 -2.96 8.77 -10.84
CA ALA A 171 -3.63 8.02 -11.90
C ALA A 171 -4.07 6.64 -11.42
N THR A 172 -5.17 6.17 -12.00
CA THR A 172 -5.65 4.80 -11.92
C THR A 172 -6.00 4.32 -13.33
N GLY A 173 -6.04 3.02 -13.54
CA GLY A 173 -6.39 2.46 -14.85
C GLY A 173 -6.02 0.98 -14.95
N ASN A 174 -5.93 0.49 -16.17
CA ASN A 174 -5.50 -0.87 -16.45
C ASN A 174 -4.36 -0.85 -17.45
N GLU A 175 -3.32 -1.63 -17.20
CA GLU A 175 -2.20 -1.81 -18.12
C GLU A 175 -1.59 -3.20 -17.96
N SER A 176 -0.77 -3.61 -18.93
CA SER A 176 -0.05 -4.88 -18.86
C SER A 176 1.17 -4.74 -17.96
N PHE A 177 1.27 -5.60 -16.95
CA PHE A 177 2.41 -5.67 -16.04
C PHE A 177 2.75 -7.15 -15.75
N GLY A 178 4.03 -7.53 -15.87
CA GLY A 178 4.45 -8.92 -15.72
C GLY A 178 3.71 -9.92 -16.63
N GLY A 179 3.30 -9.48 -17.84
CA GLY A 179 2.51 -10.28 -18.77
C GLY A 179 1.04 -10.47 -18.40
N ARG A 180 0.54 -9.78 -17.36
CA ARG A 180 -0.85 -9.82 -16.90
C ARG A 180 -1.54 -8.48 -17.14
N ASN A 181 -2.86 -8.50 -17.31
CA ASN A 181 -3.67 -7.28 -17.31
C ASN A 181 -3.99 -6.90 -15.87
N CYS A 182 -3.32 -5.86 -15.37
CA CYS A 182 -3.44 -5.41 -14.00
C CYS A 182 -4.15 -4.06 -13.94
N ARG A 183 -4.98 -3.87 -12.92
CA ARG A 183 -5.37 -2.52 -12.49
C ARG A 183 -4.16 -1.88 -11.85
N PHE A 184 -3.86 -0.63 -12.20
CA PHE A 184 -2.79 0.12 -11.57
C PHE A 184 -3.32 1.31 -10.77
N GLU A 185 -2.57 1.68 -9.74
CA GLU A 185 -2.74 2.88 -8.93
C GLU A 185 -1.38 3.55 -8.79
N ARG A 186 -1.23 4.73 -9.42
CA ARG A 186 0.04 5.45 -9.51
C ARG A 186 0.04 6.65 -8.59
N TYR A 187 1.12 6.76 -7.84
CA TYR A 187 1.35 7.82 -6.88
C TYR A 187 2.60 8.61 -7.25
N THR A 188 2.55 9.93 -7.06
CA THR A 188 3.73 10.77 -7.03
C THR A 188 4.21 10.96 -5.60
N THR A 189 5.51 11.12 -5.43
CA THR A 189 6.19 11.46 -4.17
C THR A 189 7.14 12.63 -4.41
N SER A 190 7.82 13.13 -3.37
CA SER A 190 8.89 14.15 -3.56
C SER A 190 10.06 13.63 -4.39
N GLU A 191 10.31 12.31 -4.40
CA GLU A 191 11.48 11.69 -5.04
C GLU A 191 11.15 11.01 -6.38
N GLY A 192 9.87 10.93 -6.76
CA GLY A 192 9.45 10.31 -8.00
C GLY A 192 8.11 9.61 -7.89
N GLU A 193 7.97 8.44 -8.51
CA GLU A 193 6.69 7.75 -8.62
C GLU A 193 6.74 6.33 -8.03
N ILE A 194 5.58 5.91 -7.49
CA ILE A 194 5.31 4.54 -7.07
C ILE A 194 4.02 4.10 -7.76
N THR A 195 4.03 2.93 -8.40
CA THR A 195 2.83 2.34 -8.99
C THR A 195 2.60 0.96 -8.40
N PHE A 196 1.39 0.73 -7.91
CA PHE A 196 0.92 -0.57 -7.45
C PHE A 196 0.10 -1.23 -8.56
N TYR A 197 0.29 -2.55 -8.75
CA TYR A 197 -0.39 -3.35 -9.75
C TYR A 197 -1.20 -4.46 -9.09
N PHE A 198 -2.47 -4.52 -9.40
CA PHE A 198 -3.42 -5.48 -8.82
C PHE A 198 -3.96 -6.42 -9.88
N GLU A 199 -3.86 -7.71 -9.64
CA GLU A 199 -4.63 -8.70 -10.39
C GLU A 199 -5.93 -8.95 -9.61
N ASN A 200 -7.06 -8.57 -10.20
CA ASN A 200 -8.34 -8.44 -9.50
C ASN A 200 -8.24 -7.43 -8.33
N THR A 201 -8.15 -7.90 -7.08
CA THR A 201 -8.01 -7.07 -5.87
C THR A 201 -6.73 -7.37 -5.09
N VAL A 202 -5.91 -8.29 -5.61
CA VAL A 202 -4.68 -8.76 -4.95
C VAL A 202 -3.49 -8.01 -5.51
N LEU A 203 -2.64 -7.48 -4.64
CA LEU A 203 -1.39 -6.85 -5.05
C LEU A 203 -0.50 -7.89 -5.73
N TYR A 204 -0.22 -7.68 -7.02
CA TYR A 204 0.63 -8.54 -7.82
C TYR A 204 2.06 -8.02 -7.91
N GLY A 205 2.23 -6.71 -7.97
CA GLY A 205 3.54 -6.12 -8.06
C GLY A 205 3.53 -4.61 -7.88
N MET A 206 4.72 -4.03 -7.97
CA MET A 206 4.90 -2.59 -7.89
C MET A 206 6.13 -2.13 -8.69
N THR A 207 6.10 -0.87 -9.11
CA THR A 207 7.28 -0.16 -9.61
C THR A 207 7.59 1.03 -8.71
N VAL A 208 8.88 1.26 -8.49
CA VAL A 208 9.40 2.43 -7.76
C VAL A 208 10.38 3.14 -8.67
N ASN A 209 10.05 4.35 -9.10
CA ASN A 209 10.87 5.19 -9.96
C ASN A 209 11.30 6.43 -9.18
N GLN A 210 12.33 6.27 -8.36
CA GLN A 210 12.87 7.28 -7.45
C GLN A 210 14.41 7.33 -7.61
N GLY A 211 14.86 7.91 -8.73
CA GLY A 211 16.27 7.94 -9.12
C GLY A 211 16.77 6.61 -9.71
N LYS A 212 16.24 5.49 -9.29
CA LYS A 212 16.39 4.16 -9.92
C LYS A 212 15.01 3.64 -10.28
N ASN A 213 14.93 2.85 -11.35
CA ASN A 213 13.70 2.16 -11.71
C ASN A 213 13.77 0.73 -11.16
N ILE A 214 12.93 0.44 -10.17
CA ILE A 214 12.84 -0.86 -9.50
C ILE A 214 11.49 -1.45 -9.82
N THR A 215 11.48 -2.68 -10.29
CA THR A 215 10.27 -3.46 -10.56
C THR A 215 10.25 -4.68 -9.66
N VAL A 216 9.15 -4.86 -8.95
CA VAL A 216 8.89 -6.01 -8.10
C VAL A 216 7.63 -6.69 -8.62
N GLU A 217 7.76 -7.94 -9.02
CA GLU A 217 6.66 -8.77 -9.52
C GLU A 217 6.39 -9.94 -8.57
N ASN A 218 5.24 -10.59 -8.72
CA ASN A 218 4.87 -11.77 -7.95
C ASN A 218 5.00 -11.55 -6.43
N ILE A 219 4.42 -10.44 -5.93
CA ILE A 219 4.35 -10.19 -4.50
C ILE A 219 3.38 -11.19 -3.88
N THR A 220 3.88 -12.02 -2.96
CA THR A 220 3.10 -13.04 -2.25
C THR A 220 2.70 -12.59 -0.85
N ALA A 221 3.44 -11.66 -0.27
CA ALA A 221 3.10 -11.04 1.00
C ALA A 221 3.55 -9.56 1.04
N PHE A 222 2.72 -8.71 1.65
CA PHE A 222 3.09 -7.34 1.99
C PHE A 222 2.33 -6.93 3.26
N ASN A 223 3.06 -6.79 4.36
CA ASN A 223 2.48 -6.55 5.66
C ASN A 223 3.41 -5.73 6.58
N LYS A 224 2.94 -5.41 7.79
CA LYS A 224 3.68 -4.60 8.78
C LYS A 224 4.58 -5.41 9.73
N TYR A 225 4.56 -6.72 9.64
CA TYR A 225 5.29 -7.60 10.55
C TYR A 225 6.68 -7.88 9.97
N LEU A 226 7.64 -7.04 10.36
CA LEU A 226 9.04 -7.20 9.98
C LEU A 226 9.73 -8.12 10.98
N ASN A 227 10.42 -9.15 10.49
CA ASN A 227 11.39 -9.85 11.31
C ASN A 227 12.63 -8.95 11.52
N PRO A 228 12.96 -8.55 12.76
CA PRO A 228 14.06 -7.64 13.01
C PRO A 228 15.43 -8.13 12.52
N SER A 229 15.64 -9.46 12.46
CA SER A 229 16.91 -10.04 11.98
C SER A 229 17.22 -9.65 10.54
N LEU A 230 16.20 -9.45 9.69
CA LEU A 230 16.38 -9.08 8.28
C LEU A 230 17.08 -7.72 8.09
N VAL A 231 16.95 -6.81 9.03
CA VAL A 231 17.55 -5.47 9.01
C VAL A 231 18.61 -5.30 10.10
N SER A 232 18.99 -6.40 10.76
CA SER A 232 19.96 -6.40 11.84
C SER A 232 21.37 -6.21 11.31
N MET A 233 22.16 -5.43 12.03
CA MET A 233 23.61 -5.29 11.85
C MET A 233 24.24 -5.43 13.23
N PRO A 234 24.63 -6.66 13.66
CA PRO A 234 25.16 -6.87 14.99
C PRO A 234 26.47 -6.11 15.20
N GLU A 235 26.55 -5.27 16.23
CA GLU A 235 27.74 -4.46 16.55
C GLU A 235 28.99 -5.32 16.85
N SER A 236 28.79 -6.58 17.23
CA SER A 236 29.87 -7.52 17.51
C SER A 236 30.55 -8.07 16.26
N TYR A 237 29.93 -7.91 15.10
CA TYR A 237 30.49 -8.43 13.85
C TYR A 237 31.60 -7.52 13.32
N LYS A 238 32.65 -8.14 12.77
CA LYS A 238 33.72 -7.39 12.12
C LYS A 238 33.29 -6.94 10.74
N ILE A 239 33.46 -5.66 10.46
CA ILE A 239 33.29 -5.14 9.10
C ILE A 239 34.57 -5.46 8.31
N VAL A 240 34.40 -6.11 7.17
CA VAL A 240 35.48 -6.42 6.23
C VAL A 240 35.21 -5.65 4.95
N GLU A 241 36.15 -4.81 4.52
CA GLU A 241 35.97 -3.87 3.42
C GLU A 241 35.80 -4.53 2.05
N TYR A 242 36.09 -5.80 1.91
CA TYR A 242 36.03 -6.48 0.62
C TYR A 242 35.64 -7.94 0.75
N TRP A 243 34.52 -8.29 0.15
CA TRP A 243 34.14 -9.67 -0.07
C TRP A 243 33.92 -9.93 -1.57
N VAL A 244 34.64 -10.89 -2.13
CA VAL A 244 34.41 -11.41 -3.46
C VAL A 244 33.75 -12.77 -3.26
N PRO A 245 32.52 -12.99 -3.76
CA PRO A 245 31.89 -14.29 -3.69
C PRO A 245 32.65 -15.36 -4.46
#